data_e3b999d4194cef49d67bce543aa6b316
#
_entry.id   e3b999d4194cef49d67bce543aa6b316
#
_cell.length_a   1.000
_cell.length_b   1.000
_cell.length_c   1.000
_cell.angle_alpha   90.00
_cell.angle_beta   90.00
_cell.angle_gamma   90.00
#
_symmetry.space_group_name_H-M   'P 1'
#
loop_
_entity.id
_entity.type
_entity.pdbx_description
1 polymer ?
#
loop_
_entity_poly.entity_id
_entity_poly.type
_entity_poly.pdbx_seq_one_letter_code
_entity_poly.pdbx_strand_id
1 'polypeptide(L)'
;MCKGQQVMRRANESWKSYHSRLCKIADEIHEERNAFRLRLAYKVKKIRKAHNILNAKNKAKKRQQIQEYKKMMGCSKCGYNENPDILHFHHIDPRTKVANISRMVGKNHSMKRIKEEINKCRLLCITCHHKEHGIK
;
A
#
# COMPACT_ATOMS: atom_id res chain seq x y z
N MET A 1 18.73 28.91 1.49
CA MET A 1 19.39 29.84 2.42
C MET A 1 18.49 31.04 2.61
N CYS A 2 17.73 31.11 3.68
CA CYS A 2 16.96 32.29 4.01
C CYS A 2 17.92 33.34 4.53
N LYS A 3 18.15 34.38 3.72
CA LYS A 3 18.84 35.57 4.20
C LYS A 3 17.92 36.23 5.23
N GLY A 4 18.24 36.04 6.52
CA GLY A 4 17.58 36.76 7.60
C GLY A 4 17.90 38.26 7.43
N GLN A 5 16.98 38.99 6.80
CA GLN A 5 17.03 40.44 6.88
C GLN A 5 16.78 40.81 8.35
N GLN A 6 17.83 41.30 9.02
CA GLN A 6 17.69 41.87 10.36
C GLN A 6 16.73 43.07 10.27
N VAL A 7 15.54 42.88 10.82
CA VAL A 7 14.53 43.97 10.89
C VAL A 7 14.93 44.87 12.03
N MET A 8 15.73 45.86 11.72
CA MET A 8 16.16 46.85 12.72
C MET A 8 15.12 47.96 12.91
N ARG A 9 15.05 48.52 14.14
CA ARG A 9 14.25 49.72 14.42
C ARG A 9 14.85 50.91 13.66
N ARG A 10 14.01 51.69 12.98
CA ARG A 10 14.44 52.91 12.30
C ARG A 10 14.77 53.99 13.32
N ALA A 11 15.72 54.92 13.01
CA ALA A 11 16.27 55.89 13.95
C ALA A 11 15.22 56.74 14.70
N ASN A 12 14.13 57.09 14.04
CA ASN A 12 13.04 57.92 14.64
C ASN A 12 11.74 57.14 14.86
N GLU A 13 11.77 55.84 14.91
CA GLU A 13 10.61 54.99 15.10
C GLU A 13 10.30 54.78 16.59
N SER A 14 9.05 54.98 17.01
CA SER A 14 8.63 54.68 18.38
C SER A 14 8.63 53.16 18.61
N TRP A 15 8.86 52.69 19.84
CA TRP A 15 8.79 51.28 20.21
C TRP A 15 7.43 50.64 19.87
N LYS A 16 6.35 51.36 20.02
CA LYS A 16 4.98 50.93 19.71
C LYS A 16 4.81 50.67 18.19
N SER A 17 5.32 51.58 17.35
CA SER A 17 5.30 51.44 15.88
C SER A 17 6.19 50.27 15.40
N TYR A 18 7.37 50.15 15.98
CA TYR A 18 8.30 49.03 15.70
C TYR A 18 7.66 47.69 16.01
N HIS A 19 7.07 47.51 17.20
CA HIS A 19 6.37 46.30 17.60
C HIS A 19 5.19 46.00 16.67
N SER A 20 4.35 46.97 16.31
CA SER A 20 3.25 46.73 15.37
C SER A 20 3.74 46.25 14.00
N ARG A 21 4.83 46.82 13.51
CA ARG A 21 5.46 46.37 12.25
C ARG A 21 6.02 44.95 12.34
N LEU A 22 6.66 44.58 13.46
CA LEU A 22 7.15 43.22 13.68
C LEU A 22 6.01 42.20 13.74
N CYS A 23 4.89 42.51 14.40
CA CYS A 23 3.73 41.64 14.43
C CYS A 23 3.19 41.39 13.03
N LYS A 24 3.01 42.43 12.19
CA LYS A 24 2.56 42.26 10.82
C LYS A 24 3.47 41.38 10.00
N ILE A 25 4.78 41.57 10.09
CA ILE A 25 5.78 40.66 9.40
C ILE A 25 5.67 39.23 9.92
N ALA A 26 5.49 39.02 11.19
CA ALA A 26 5.30 37.71 11.78
C ALA A 26 4.04 37.02 11.27
N ASP A 27 2.93 37.75 11.17
CA ASP A 27 1.65 37.27 10.65
C ASP A 27 1.79 36.86 9.15
N GLU A 28 2.41 37.72 8.33
CA GLU A 28 2.66 37.44 6.92
C GLU A 28 3.50 36.16 6.74
N ILE A 29 4.59 36.00 7.49
CA ILE A 29 5.43 34.81 7.49
C ILE A 29 4.62 33.58 7.91
N HIS A 30 3.76 33.70 8.90
CA HIS A 30 2.91 32.62 9.38
C HIS A 30 1.91 32.17 8.31
N GLU A 31 1.26 33.11 7.63
CA GLU A 31 0.34 32.84 6.53
C GLU A 31 1.04 32.15 5.34
N GLU A 32 2.20 32.63 4.92
CA GLU A 32 2.99 32.00 3.86
C GLU A 32 3.39 30.56 4.21
N ARG A 33 3.83 30.33 5.44
CA ARG A 33 4.17 28.98 5.93
C ARG A 33 2.97 28.05 5.93
N ASN A 34 1.81 28.53 6.34
CA ASN A 34 0.56 27.76 6.31
C ASN A 34 0.13 27.44 4.88
N ALA A 35 0.16 28.42 3.98
CA ALA A 35 -0.13 28.21 2.56
C ALA A 35 0.81 27.17 1.92
N PHE A 36 2.10 27.23 2.23
CA PHE A 36 3.07 26.24 1.77
C PHE A 36 2.74 24.83 2.30
N ARG A 37 2.44 24.70 3.60
CA ARG A 37 2.05 23.40 4.21
C ARG A 37 0.81 22.82 3.55
N LEU A 38 -0.22 23.63 3.28
CA LEU A 38 -1.43 23.19 2.60
C LEU A 38 -1.18 22.73 1.17
N ARG A 39 -0.37 23.46 0.40
CA ARG A 39 0.04 23.07 -0.97
C ARG A 39 0.78 21.76 -0.97
N LEU A 40 1.71 21.56 -0.02
CA LEU A 40 2.46 20.32 0.13
C LEU A 40 1.55 19.14 0.48
N ALA A 41 0.65 19.31 1.47
CA ALA A 41 -0.32 18.31 1.87
C ALA A 41 -1.23 17.87 0.70
N TYR A 42 -1.69 18.82 -0.11
CA TYR A 42 -2.46 18.55 -1.33
C TYR A 42 -1.67 17.71 -2.33
N LYS A 43 -0.41 18.07 -2.62
CA LYS A 43 0.45 17.30 -3.51
C LYS A 43 0.68 15.87 -3.01
N VAL A 44 0.96 15.70 -1.71
CA VAL A 44 1.13 14.38 -1.08
C VAL A 44 -0.15 13.54 -1.19
N LYS A 45 -1.33 14.14 -0.93
CA LYS A 45 -2.62 13.45 -1.07
C LYS A 45 -2.87 12.98 -2.51
N LYS A 46 -2.53 13.80 -3.50
CA LYS A 46 -2.66 13.45 -4.93
C LYS A 46 -1.76 12.27 -5.31
N ILE A 47 -0.49 12.29 -4.89
CA ILE A 47 0.47 11.21 -5.13
C ILE A 47 0.00 9.91 -4.46
N ARG A 48 -0.44 9.97 -3.20
CA ARG A 48 -0.97 8.80 -2.48
C ARG A 48 -2.17 8.18 -3.19
N LYS A 49 -3.10 9.01 -3.69
CA LYS A 49 -4.27 8.54 -4.46
C LYS A 49 -3.85 7.81 -5.72
N ALA A 50 -2.92 8.36 -6.51
CA ALA A 50 -2.39 7.73 -7.72
C ALA A 50 -1.70 6.39 -7.42
N HIS A 51 -0.86 6.34 -6.38
CA HIS A 51 -0.19 5.13 -5.92
C HIS A 51 -1.19 4.05 -5.48
N ASN A 52 -2.26 4.41 -4.77
CA ASN A 52 -3.28 3.46 -4.35
C ASN A 52 -4.04 2.87 -5.55
N ILE A 53 -4.35 3.67 -6.57
CA ILE A 53 -4.99 3.20 -7.81
C ILE A 53 -4.07 2.21 -8.53
N LEU A 54 -2.78 2.53 -8.66
CA LEU A 54 -1.81 1.63 -9.29
C LEU A 54 -1.67 0.31 -8.53
N ASN A 55 -1.60 0.38 -7.20
CA ASN A 55 -1.55 -0.82 -6.35
C ASN A 55 -2.81 -1.68 -6.48
N ALA A 56 -3.99 -1.08 -6.56
CA ALA A 56 -5.23 -1.81 -6.77
C ALA A 56 -5.23 -2.53 -8.11
N LYS A 57 -4.83 -1.87 -9.20
CA LYS A 57 -4.67 -2.47 -10.54
C LYS A 57 -3.69 -3.65 -10.51
N ASN A 58 -2.52 -3.48 -9.89
CA ASN A 58 -1.52 -4.53 -9.78
C ASN A 58 -2.03 -5.75 -9.00
N LYS A 59 -2.76 -5.52 -7.91
CA LYS A 59 -3.39 -6.61 -7.14
C LYS A 59 -4.46 -7.33 -7.93
N ALA A 60 -5.29 -6.61 -8.68
CA ALA A 60 -6.33 -7.19 -9.54
C ALA A 60 -5.70 -8.10 -10.61
N LYS A 61 -4.66 -7.61 -11.32
CA LYS A 61 -3.92 -8.39 -12.31
C LYS A 61 -3.34 -9.68 -11.72
N LYS A 62 -2.73 -9.61 -10.52
CA LYS A 62 -2.19 -10.78 -9.84
C LYS A 62 -3.27 -11.79 -9.45
N ARG A 63 -4.43 -11.32 -8.95
CA ARG A 63 -5.57 -12.19 -8.65
C ARG A 63 -6.06 -12.91 -9.89
N GLN A 64 -6.21 -12.21 -10.99
CA GLN A 64 -6.62 -12.81 -12.27
C GLN A 64 -5.64 -13.91 -12.71
N GLN A 65 -4.34 -13.63 -12.71
CA GLN A 65 -3.32 -14.64 -13.06
C GLN A 65 -3.36 -15.88 -12.16
N ILE A 66 -3.64 -15.71 -10.86
CA ILE A 66 -3.78 -16.82 -9.92
C ILE A 66 -5.07 -17.61 -10.19
N GLN A 67 -6.16 -16.95 -10.54
CA GLN A 67 -7.41 -17.63 -10.90
C GLN A 67 -7.27 -18.43 -12.20
N GLU A 68 -6.61 -17.86 -13.21
CA GLU A 68 -6.30 -18.57 -14.45
C GLU A 68 -5.43 -19.80 -14.19
N TYR A 69 -4.39 -19.66 -13.35
CA TYR A 69 -3.55 -20.77 -12.92
C TYR A 69 -4.35 -21.87 -12.21
N LYS A 70 -5.24 -21.52 -11.27
CA LYS A 70 -6.10 -22.46 -10.58
C LYS A 70 -7.02 -23.22 -11.53
N LYS A 71 -7.64 -22.51 -12.48
CA LYS A 71 -8.53 -23.10 -13.48
C LYS A 71 -7.79 -24.06 -14.39
N MET A 72 -6.56 -23.72 -14.77
CA MET A 72 -5.73 -24.58 -15.62
C MET A 72 -5.26 -25.84 -14.90
N MET A 73 -4.87 -25.71 -13.62
CA MET A 73 -4.28 -26.84 -12.87
C MET A 73 -5.33 -27.75 -12.24
N GLY A 74 -6.46 -27.21 -11.79
CA GLY A 74 -7.48 -27.98 -11.10
C GLY A 74 -7.04 -28.55 -9.75
N CYS A 75 -7.94 -29.32 -9.13
CA CYS A 75 -7.64 -30.02 -7.88
C CYS A 75 -6.71 -31.21 -8.14
N SER A 76 -5.57 -31.28 -7.47
CA SER A 76 -4.57 -32.36 -7.64
C SER A 76 -5.06 -33.73 -7.17
N LYS A 77 -6.18 -33.82 -6.42
CA LYS A 77 -6.75 -35.09 -5.96
C LYS A 77 -7.92 -35.59 -6.81
N CYS A 78 -8.85 -34.71 -7.20
CA CYS A 78 -10.05 -35.10 -7.93
C CYS A 78 -10.23 -34.47 -9.30
N GLY A 79 -9.25 -33.65 -9.75
CA GLY A 79 -9.29 -33.01 -11.07
C GLY A 79 -10.27 -31.84 -11.21
N TYR A 80 -11.07 -31.51 -10.19
CA TYR A 80 -12.06 -30.44 -10.24
C TYR A 80 -11.43 -29.09 -10.62
N ASN A 81 -11.94 -28.40 -11.65
CA ASN A 81 -11.41 -27.14 -12.16
C ASN A 81 -12.47 -26.12 -12.62
N GLU A 82 -13.78 -26.42 -12.43
CA GLU A 82 -14.86 -25.56 -12.94
C GLU A 82 -14.87 -24.19 -12.24
N ASN A 83 -14.79 -24.18 -10.92
CA ASN A 83 -14.78 -22.95 -10.14
C ASN A 83 -13.44 -22.77 -9.38
N PRO A 84 -12.57 -21.84 -9.84
CA PRO A 84 -11.28 -21.59 -9.21
C PRO A 84 -11.37 -20.98 -7.81
N ASP A 85 -12.53 -20.41 -7.41
CA ASP A 85 -12.68 -19.79 -6.10
C ASP A 85 -12.68 -20.83 -4.97
N ILE A 86 -13.19 -22.03 -5.24
CA ILE A 86 -13.22 -23.14 -4.28
C ILE A 86 -11.91 -23.96 -4.26
N LEU A 87 -10.94 -23.60 -5.09
CA LEU A 87 -9.62 -24.20 -5.10
C LEU A 87 -8.69 -23.47 -4.13
N HIS A 88 -8.06 -24.21 -3.22
CA HIS A 88 -7.20 -23.70 -2.17
C HIS A 88 -5.77 -24.20 -2.32
N PHE A 89 -4.79 -23.32 -2.08
CA PHE A 89 -3.39 -23.72 -1.99
C PHE A 89 -3.12 -24.33 -0.61
N HIS A 90 -2.77 -25.59 -0.59
CA HIS A 90 -2.40 -26.36 0.60
C HIS A 90 -0.90 -26.58 0.62
N HIS A 91 -0.18 -26.08 1.61
CA HIS A 91 1.27 -26.27 1.73
C HIS A 91 1.59 -27.74 2.02
N ILE A 92 2.49 -28.33 1.24
CA ILE A 92 2.91 -29.71 1.40
C ILE A 92 3.66 -29.88 2.72
N ASP A 93 4.57 -28.98 3.03
CA ASP A 93 5.23 -28.88 4.33
C ASP A 93 4.91 -27.54 5.00
N PRO A 94 4.10 -27.54 6.09
CA PRO A 94 3.75 -26.33 6.82
C PRO A 94 4.95 -25.53 7.34
N ARG A 95 6.08 -26.19 7.60
CA ARG A 95 7.30 -25.54 8.12
C ARG A 95 7.96 -24.63 7.10
N THR A 96 7.76 -24.88 5.80
CA THR A 96 8.33 -24.09 4.70
C THR A 96 7.46 -22.89 4.30
N LYS A 97 6.27 -22.76 4.89
CA LYS A 97 5.29 -21.72 4.60
C LYS A 97 5.79 -20.36 5.04
N VAL A 98 5.92 -19.42 4.08
CA VAL A 98 6.22 -18.01 4.37
C VAL A 98 4.94 -17.23 4.65
N ALA A 99 3.91 -17.38 3.82
CA ALA A 99 2.62 -16.72 4.01
C ALA A 99 1.54 -17.37 3.14
N ASN A 100 0.27 -17.07 3.44
CA ASN A 100 -0.83 -17.43 2.54
C ASN A 100 -0.73 -16.66 1.22
N ILE A 101 -0.99 -17.29 0.09
CA ILE A 101 -0.92 -16.69 -1.25
C ILE A 101 -1.82 -15.44 -1.35
N SER A 102 -3.06 -15.51 -0.84
CA SER A 102 -3.99 -14.37 -0.81
C SER A 102 -3.43 -13.18 -0.01
N ARG A 103 -2.74 -13.43 1.12
CA ARG A 103 -2.09 -12.40 1.93
C ARG A 103 -0.90 -11.77 1.18
N MET A 104 -0.13 -12.58 0.44
CA MET A 104 0.99 -12.08 -0.37
C MET A 104 0.49 -11.14 -1.48
N VAL A 105 -0.61 -11.48 -2.16
CA VAL A 105 -1.28 -10.60 -3.13
C VAL A 105 -1.79 -9.33 -2.46
N GLY A 106 -2.44 -9.46 -1.30
CA GLY A 106 -2.92 -8.32 -0.50
C GLY A 106 -1.82 -7.33 -0.13
N LYS A 107 -0.64 -7.83 0.21
CA LYS A 107 0.56 -7.03 0.50
C LYS A 107 1.35 -6.61 -0.74
N ASN A 108 0.85 -6.92 -1.94
CA ASN A 108 1.44 -6.56 -3.23
C ASN A 108 2.86 -7.12 -3.46
N HIS A 109 3.19 -8.31 -2.93
CA HIS A 109 4.45 -8.99 -3.23
C HIS A 109 4.64 -9.20 -4.74
N SER A 110 5.90 -9.33 -5.20
CA SER A 110 6.21 -9.62 -6.60
C SER A 110 5.63 -10.96 -7.04
N MET A 111 5.28 -11.10 -8.33
CA MET A 111 4.78 -12.39 -8.87
C MET A 111 5.83 -13.50 -8.76
N LYS A 112 7.12 -13.17 -8.88
CA LYS A 112 8.21 -14.13 -8.67
C LYS A 112 8.09 -14.78 -7.29
N ARG A 113 8.00 -13.98 -6.24
CA ARG A 113 7.89 -14.46 -4.85
C ARG A 113 6.59 -15.22 -4.58
N ILE A 114 5.49 -14.82 -5.23
CA ILE A 114 4.20 -15.53 -5.12
C ILE A 114 4.32 -16.91 -5.80
N LYS A 115 4.94 -17.01 -6.97
CA LYS A 115 5.17 -18.29 -7.66
C LYS A 115 6.07 -19.23 -6.87
N GLU A 116 7.12 -18.73 -6.25
CA GLU A 116 7.99 -19.51 -5.36
C GLU A 116 7.20 -20.13 -4.20
N GLU A 117 6.23 -19.39 -3.64
CA GLU A 117 5.39 -19.91 -2.57
C GLU A 117 4.31 -20.89 -3.10
N ILE A 118 3.74 -20.64 -4.29
CA ILE A 118 2.81 -21.57 -4.97
C ILE A 118 3.48 -22.94 -5.22
N ASN A 119 4.74 -22.96 -5.59
CA ASN A 119 5.48 -24.20 -5.86
C ASN A 119 5.63 -25.11 -4.62
N LYS A 120 5.45 -24.57 -3.41
CA LYS A 120 5.44 -25.34 -2.15
C LYS A 120 4.05 -25.88 -1.81
N CYS A 121 3.03 -25.57 -2.63
CA CYS A 121 1.66 -25.93 -2.39
C CYS A 121 1.16 -26.95 -3.41
N ARG A 122 0.20 -27.76 -3.00
CA ARG A 122 -0.71 -28.45 -3.91
C ARG A 122 -2.05 -27.73 -3.96
N LEU A 123 -2.72 -27.78 -5.10
CA LEU A 123 -4.01 -27.17 -5.27
C LEU A 123 -5.11 -28.19 -4.94
N LEU A 124 -6.01 -27.87 -4.04
CA LEU A 124 -7.08 -28.77 -3.59
C LEU A 124 -8.43 -28.03 -3.64
N CYS A 125 -9.49 -28.71 -4.06
CA CYS A 125 -10.83 -28.22 -3.84
C CYS A 125 -11.19 -28.28 -2.34
N ILE A 126 -12.20 -27.54 -1.91
CA ILE A 126 -12.58 -27.44 -0.49
C ILE A 126 -12.83 -28.83 0.15
N THR A 127 -13.51 -29.73 -0.55
CA THR A 127 -13.79 -31.09 -0.06
C THR A 127 -12.51 -31.91 0.13
N CYS A 128 -11.60 -31.88 -0.87
CA CYS A 128 -10.31 -32.58 -0.75
C CYS A 128 -9.40 -31.94 0.30
N HIS A 129 -9.49 -30.61 0.47
CA HIS A 129 -8.72 -29.88 1.48
C HIS A 129 -9.19 -30.22 2.91
N HIS A 130 -10.51 -30.33 3.13
CA HIS A 130 -11.06 -30.75 4.43
C HIS A 130 -10.63 -32.18 4.78
N LYS A 131 -10.70 -33.12 3.81
CA LYS A 131 -10.22 -34.48 4.02
C LYS A 131 -8.73 -34.55 4.42
N GLU A 132 -7.90 -33.65 3.89
CA GLU A 132 -6.48 -33.54 4.23
C GLU A 132 -6.26 -33.13 5.70
N HIS A 133 -7.17 -32.33 6.24
CA HIS A 133 -7.15 -31.89 7.65
C HIS A 133 -7.94 -32.79 8.58
N GLY A 134 -8.46 -33.94 8.11
CA GLY A 134 -9.25 -34.86 8.93
C GLY A 134 -10.63 -34.32 9.34
N ILE A 135 -11.11 -33.27 8.68
CA ILE A 135 -12.44 -32.70 8.90
C ILE A 135 -13.47 -33.53 8.10
N LYS A 136 -14.38 -34.19 8.81
CA LYS A 136 -15.48 -34.97 8.23
C LYS A 136 -16.66 -34.07 7.88
#